data_9bb95541cc16a70f8f04f158d4b55093
#
_entry.id   9bb95541cc16a70f8f04f158d4b55093
#
_cell.length_a   1.000
_cell.length_b   1.000
_cell.length_c   1.000
_cell.angle_alpha   90.00
_cell.angle_beta   90.00
_cell.angle_gamma   90.00
#
_symmetry.space_group_name_H-M   'P 1'
#
loop_
_entity.id
_entity.type
_entity.pdbx_description
1 polymer ?
#
loop_
_entity_poly.entity_id
_entity_poly.type
_entity_poly.pdbx_seq_one_letter_code
_entity_poly.pdbx_strand_id
1 'polypeptide(L)'
;MERLARLWRRVAAYAAHDDPLTAAADWIALVVAWNQPFYPLYLWAAVGADKIAPSLLTFLSTPFFLAVPAVAKRHPLAARVLLPLTGIANGVLSTKAFGVGSGVEIFLVPCALIGAALFRPSERAIGLVVVAISAAAYFIPTRFFGQPLADYTAADNSGMVSLNAVSAATLVVFIGLLLSGAVAASQRRADQAPRKK
;
A
#
# COMPACT_ATOMS: atom_id res chain seq x y z
N MET A 1 -27.59 -6.94 -10.37
CA MET A 1 -26.86 -7.67 -9.32
C MET A 1 -25.87 -8.71 -9.87
N GLU A 2 -26.23 -9.51 -10.88
CA GLU A 2 -25.35 -10.54 -11.47
C GLU A 2 -24.04 -10.03 -12.08
N ARG A 3 -24.03 -8.83 -12.71
CA ARG A 3 -22.80 -8.25 -13.29
C ARG A 3 -21.79 -7.90 -12.21
N LEU A 4 -22.21 -7.31 -11.09
CA LEU A 4 -21.35 -7.01 -9.94
C LEU A 4 -20.80 -8.28 -9.29
N ALA A 5 -21.63 -9.30 -9.12
CA ALA A 5 -21.20 -10.59 -8.57
C ALA A 5 -20.19 -11.29 -9.49
N ARG A 6 -20.31 -11.16 -10.81
CA ARG A 6 -19.33 -11.69 -11.78
C ARG A 6 -18.01 -10.93 -11.72
N LEU A 7 -18.08 -9.59 -11.64
CA LEU A 7 -16.87 -8.77 -11.50
C LEU A 7 -16.13 -9.11 -10.21
N TRP A 8 -16.85 -9.17 -9.08
CA TRP A 8 -16.26 -9.55 -7.79
C TRP A 8 -15.58 -10.91 -7.82
N ARG A 9 -16.23 -11.93 -8.42
CA ARG A 9 -15.62 -13.27 -8.59
C ARG A 9 -14.34 -13.22 -9.41
N ARG A 10 -14.26 -12.38 -10.47
CA ARG A 10 -13.04 -12.21 -11.26
C ARG A 10 -11.92 -11.56 -10.47
N VAL A 11 -12.22 -10.50 -9.69
CA VAL A 11 -11.26 -9.84 -8.81
C VAL A 11 -10.77 -10.80 -7.73
N ALA A 12 -11.68 -11.52 -7.08
CA ALA A 12 -11.33 -12.52 -6.08
C ALA A 12 -10.46 -13.66 -6.65
N ALA A 13 -10.77 -14.14 -7.86
CA ALA A 13 -9.96 -15.15 -8.55
C ALA A 13 -8.58 -14.59 -8.97
N TYR A 14 -8.49 -13.30 -9.28
CA TYR A 14 -7.21 -12.67 -9.60
C TYR A 14 -6.31 -12.54 -8.37
N ALA A 15 -6.86 -12.21 -7.21
CA ALA A 15 -6.16 -12.12 -5.92
C ALA A 15 -5.97 -13.47 -5.21
N ALA A 16 -6.56 -14.56 -5.73
CA ALA A 16 -6.47 -15.87 -5.08
C ALA A 16 -5.04 -16.44 -5.21
N HIS A 17 -4.48 -16.85 -4.08
CA HIS A 17 -3.19 -17.52 -4.01
C HIS A 17 -3.18 -18.57 -2.90
N ASP A 18 -2.46 -19.70 -3.11
CA ASP A 18 -2.39 -20.79 -2.13
C ASP A 18 -1.62 -20.38 -0.86
N ASP A 19 -0.60 -19.53 -1.01
CA ASP A 19 0.12 -18.95 0.13
C ASP A 19 -0.68 -17.79 0.75
N PRO A 20 -1.10 -17.89 2.03
CA PRO A 20 -1.92 -16.87 2.67
C PRO A 20 -1.25 -15.48 2.77
N LEU A 21 0.08 -15.42 2.91
CA LEU A 21 0.81 -14.15 2.95
C LEU A 21 0.81 -13.48 1.58
N THR A 22 0.96 -14.26 0.52
CA THR A 22 0.89 -13.75 -0.86
C THR A 22 -0.53 -13.31 -1.21
N ALA A 23 -1.55 -14.10 -0.81
CA ALA A 23 -2.94 -13.68 -0.99
C ALA A 23 -3.26 -12.37 -0.25
N ALA A 24 -2.71 -12.17 0.96
CA ALA A 24 -2.84 -10.91 1.68
C ALA A 24 -2.16 -9.75 0.91
N ALA A 25 -0.97 -9.96 0.35
CA ALA A 25 -0.28 -8.96 -0.48
C ALA A 25 -1.12 -8.58 -1.71
N ASP A 26 -1.71 -9.57 -2.39
CA ASP A 26 -2.53 -9.36 -3.58
C ASP A 26 -3.77 -8.50 -3.25
N TRP A 27 -4.45 -8.78 -2.14
CA TRP A 27 -5.59 -7.98 -1.70
C TRP A 27 -5.20 -6.56 -1.30
N ILE A 28 -4.09 -6.38 -0.57
CA ILE A 28 -3.59 -5.03 -0.22
C ILE A 28 -3.33 -4.23 -1.49
N ALA A 29 -2.64 -4.83 -2.47
CA ALA A 29 -2.32 -4.18 -3.73
C ALA A 29 -3.58 -3.74 -4.49
N LEU A 30 -4.58 -4.62 -4.60
CA LEU A 30 -5.83 -4.31 -5.31
C LEU A 30 -6.66 -3.23 -4.60
N VAL A 31 -6.72 -3.24 -3.27
CA VAL A 31 -7.42 -2.21 -2.51
C VAL A 31 -6.73 -0.86 -2.66
N VAL A 32 -5.40 -0.81 -2.62
CA VAL A 32 -4.66 0.43 -2.86
C VAL A 32 -4.89 0.93 -4.28
N ALA A 33 -4.76 0.06 -5.31
CA ALA A 33 -5.02 0.42 -6.70
C ALA A 33 -6.46 0.93 -6.91
N TRP A 34 -7.44 0.30 -6.27
CA TRP A 34 -8.84 0.72 -6.32
C TRP A 34 -9.07 2.08 -5.66
N ASN A 35 -8.36 2.40 -4.59
CA ASN A 35 -8.52 3.66 -3.87
C ASN A 35 -7.86 4.85 -4.60
N GLN A 36 -6.84 4.62 -5.41
CA GLN A 36 -6.10 5.71 -6.09
C GLN A 36 -6.97 6.66 -6.90
N PRO A 37 -7.97 6.23 -7.71
CA PRO A 37 -8.84 7.15 -8.45
C PRO A 37 -9.66 8.09 -7.58
N PHE A 38 -9.87 7.76 -6.31
CA PHE A 38 -10.63 8.59 -5.39
C PHE A 38 -9.75 9.61 -4.66
N TYR A 39 -8.44 9.43 -4.65
CA TYR A 39 -7.54 10.33 -3.94
C TYR A 39 -7.62 11.80 -4.44
N PRO A 40 -7.65 12.10 -5.76
CA PRO A 40 -7.88 13.45 -6.23
C PRO A 40 -9.22 14.05 -5.77
N LEU A 41 -10.28 13.24 -5.62
CA LEU A 41 -11.58 13.69 -5.12
C LEU A 41 -11.51 14.05 -3.63
N TYR A 42 -10.81 13.25 -2.85
CA TYR A 42 -10.59 13.53 -1.41
C TYR A 42 -9.74 14.80 -1.26
N LEU A 43 -8.72 14.95 -2.09
CA LEU A 43 -7.87 16.13 -2.08
C LEU A 43 -8.65 17.38 -2.52
N TRP A 44 -9.50 17.26 -3.53
CA TRP A 44 -10.39 18.35 -3.95
C TRP A 44 -11.26 18.85 -2.78
N ALA A 45 -11.83 17.95 -2.02
CA ALA A 45 -12.62 18.31 -0.84
C ALA A 45 -11.78 18.97 0.27
N ALA A 46 -10.47 18.66 0.36
CA ALA A 46 -9.58 19.19 1.39
C ALA A 46 -8.96 20.55 1.02
N VAL A 47 -8.57 20.78 -0.26
CA VAL A 47 -7.75 21.93 -0.67
C VAL A 47 -8.31 22.71 -1.89
N GLY A 48 -9.42 22.29 -2.47
CA GLY A 48 -10.02 22.93 -3.64
C GLY A 48 -9.52 22.40 -4.99
N ALA A 49 -10.20 22.76 -6.07
CA ALA A 49 -10.00 22.19 -7.41
C ALA A 49 -8.71 22.64 -8.10
N ASP A 50 -8.22 23.82 -7.77
CA ASP A 50 -7.04 24.45 -8.37
C ASP A 50 -5.72 23.79 -7.97
N LYS A 51 -5.71 22.99 -6.90
CA LYS A 51 -4.51 22.39 -6.29
C LYS A 51 -4.42 20.87 -6.42
N ILE A 52 -5.35 20.23 -7.15
CA ILE A 52 -5.41 18.77 -7.25
C ILE A 52 -4.48 18.17 -8.32
N ALA A 53 -4.01 18.94 -9.29
CA ALA A 53 -3.23 18.42 -10.43
C ALA A 53 -2.03 17.54 -10.01
N PRO A 54 -1.24 17.87 -8.96
CA PRO A 54 -0.15 17.03 -8.51
C PRO A 54 -0.58 15.62 -8.08
N SER A 55 -1.85 15.43 -7.65
CA SER A 55 -2.36 14.11 -7.23
C SER A 55 -2.43 13.09 -8.37
N LEU A 56 -2.50 13.56 -9.62
CA LEU A 56 -2.51 12.67 -10.79
C LEU A 56 -1.22 11.87 -10.93
N LEU A 57 -0.10 12.36 -10.35
CA LEU A 57 1.17 11.63 -10.33
C LEU A 57 1.07 10.32 -9.55
N THR A 58 0.17 10.21 -8.57
CA THR A 58 -0.02 8.97 -7.82
C THR A 58 -0.46 7.81 -8.71
N PHE A 59 -1.13 8.10 -9.85
CA PHE A 59 -1.55 7.07 -10.82
C PHE A 59 -0.39 6.36 -11.51
N LEU A 60 0.82 6.92 -11.50
CA LEU A 60 2.00 6.24 -12.03
C LEU A 60 2.30 4.93 -11.31
N SER A 61 1.87 4.79 -10.06
CA SER A 61 2.03 3.56 -9.27
C SER A 61 0.92 2.52 -9.50
N THR A 62 -0.24 2.92 -10.05
CA THR A 62 -1.40 2.03 -10.26
C THR A 62 -1.07 0.76 -11.04
N PRO A 63 -0.37 0.81 -12.19
CA PRO A 63 -0.07 -0.41 -12.95
C PRO A 63 0.82 -1.37 -12.16
N PHE A 64 1.71 -0.87 -11.31
CA PHE A 64 2.57 -1.72 -10.47
C PHE A 64 1.78 -2.41 -9.37
N PHE A 65 0.84 -1.72 -8.70
CA PHE A 65 -0.06 -2.36 -7.76
C PHE A 65 -0.94 -3.41 -8.43
N LEU A 66 -1.49 -3.12 -9.61
CA LEU A 66 -2.28 -4.09 -10.37
C LEU A 66 -1.44 -5.29 -10.86
N ALA A 67 -0.13 -5.12 -11.04
CA ALA A 67 0.76 -6.20 -11.44
C ALA A 67 1.10 -7.17 -10.30
N VAL A 68 0.93 -6.79 -9.02
CA VAL A 68 1.29 -7.63 -7.87
C VAL A 68 0.67 -9.03 -7.96
N PRO A 69 -0.66 -9.22 -8.17
CA PRO A 69 -1.24 -10.56 -8.27
C PRO A 69 -0.76 -11.33 -9.51
N ALA A 70 -0.44 -10.65 -10.61
CA ALA A 70 0.10 -11.32 -11.81
C ALA A 70 1.52 -11.85 -11.56
N VAL A 71 2.36 -11.07 -10.88
CA VAL A 71 3.72 -11.47 -10.45
C VAL A 71 3.64 -12.61 -9.44
N ALA A 72 2.67 -12.55 -8.51
CA ALA A 72 2.46 -13.55 -7.47
C ALA A 72 2.28 -14.97 -8.04
N LYS A 73 1.58 -15.10 -9.16
CA LYS A 73 1.33 -16.39 -9.82
C LYS A 73 2.60 -17.12 -10.27
N ARG A 74 3.70 -16.39 -10.49
CA ARG A 74 4.98 -16.96 -10.93
C ARG A 74 6.06 -16.88 -9.84
N HIS A 75 6.07 -15.78 -9.10
CA HIS A 75 7.12 -15.44 -8.14
C HIS A 75 6.50 -14.81 -6.87
N PRO A 76 5.96 -15.63 -5.93
CA PRO A 76 5.28 -15.13 -4.73
C PRO A 76 6.11 -14.16 -3.89
N LEU A 77 7.40 -14.44 -3.71
CA LEU A 77 8.30 -13.55 -2.97
C LEU A 77 8.49 -12.20 -3.69
N ALA A 78 8.65 -12.23 -5.02
CA ALA A 78 8.81 -11.01 -5.80
C ALA A 78 7.55 -10.11 -5.71
N ALA A 79 6.36 -10.69 -5.70
CA ALA A 79 5.10 -9.96 -5.52
C ALA A 79 5.03 -9.30 -4.13
N ARG A 80 5.43 -10.02 -3.06
CA ARG A 80 5.47 -9.49 -1.69
C ARG A 80 6.51 -8.38 -1.51
N VAL A 81 7.56 -8.36 -2.33
CA VAL A 81 8.55 -7.27 -2.39
C VAL A 81 8.04 -6.11 -3.24
N LEU A 82 7.42 -6.40 -4.39
CA LEU A 82 6.91 -5.38 -5.32
C LEU A 82 5.89 -4.46 -4.65
N LEU A 83 4.99 -5.03 -3.86
CA LEU A 83 3.94 -4.28 -3.15
C LEU A 83 4.50 -3.12 -2.30
N PRO A 84 5.33 -3.34 -1.28
CA PRO A 84 5.84 -2.26 -0.45
C PRO A 84 6.79 -1.32 -1.21
N LEU A 85 7.60 -1.82 -2.14
CA LEU A 85 8.46 -0.96 -2.95
C LEU A 85 7.64 0.01 -3.82
N THR A 86 6.54 -0.45 -4.40
CA THR A 86 5.59 0.41 -5.13
C THR A 86 4.99 1.46 -4.20
N GLY A 87 4.58 1.07 -2.99
CA GLY A 87 4.07 1.97 -1.97
C GLY A 87 5.08 3.03 -1.55
N ILE A 88 6.33 2.63 -1.32
CA ILE A 88 7.43 3.53 -0.97
C ILE A 88 7.69 4.52 -2.12
N ALA A 89 7.81 4.05 -3.36
CA ALA A 89 8.02 4.89 -4.53
C ALA A 89 6.87 5.91 -4.70
N ASN A 90 5.62 5.46 -4.53
CA ASN A 90 4.45 6.34 -4.56
C ASN A 90 4.49 7.38 -3.42
N GLY A 91 4.86 6.99 -2.20
CA GLY A 91 5.02 7.89 -1.05
C GLY A 91 6.07 8.95 -1.30
N VAL A 92 7.24 8.57 -1.81
CA VAL A 92 8.33 9.49 -2.19
C VAL A 92 7.88 10.47 -3.28
N LEU A 93 7.21 9.98 -4.33
CA LEU A 93 6.67 10.81 -5.40
C LEU A 93 5.60 11.79 -4.87
N SER A 94 4.71 11.31 -4.00
CA SER A 94 3.68 12.14 -3.37
C SER A 94 4.27 13.19 -2.44
N THR A 95 5.35 12.88 -1.71
CA THR A 95 6.07 13.87 -0.89
C THR A 95 6.68 14.98 -1.75
N LYS A 96 7.19 14.65 -2.96
CA LYS A 96 7.62 15.68 -3.92
C LYS A 96 6.44 16.49 -4.44
N ALA A 97 5.30 15.85 -4.72
CA ALA A 97 4.12 16.50 -5.28
C ALA A 97 3.48 17.49 -4.31
N PHE A 98 3.30 17.09 -3.05
CA PHE A 98 2.53 17.83 -2.05
C PHE A 98 3.39 18.55 -1.00
N GLY A 99 4.67 18.20 -0.89
CA GLY A 99 5.56 18.67 0.17
C GLY A 99 5.35 17.94 1.49
N VAL A 100 6.33 18.07 2.37
CA VAL A 100 6.36 17.47 3.72
C VAL A 100 5.21 18.00 4.59
N GLY A 101 4.79 19.25 4.40
CA GLY A 101 3.68 19.85 5.14
C GLY A 101 2.34 19.11 4.96
N SER A 102 2.19 18.32 3.91
CA SER A 102 0.99 17.53 3.64
C SER A 102 0.86 16.29 4.53
N GLY A 103 1.94 15.83 5.19
CA GLY A 103 1.98 14.60 5.97
C GLY A 103 1.78 13.32 5.14
N VAL A 104 1.94 13.39 3.81
CA VAL A 104 1.70 12.23 2.92
C VAL A 104 2.72 11.11 3.15
N GLU A 105 3.89 11.42 3.68
CA GLU A 105 4.91 10.45 4.08
C GLU A 105 4.45 9.45 5.15
N ILE A 106 3.34 9.71 5.83
CA ILE A 106 2.73 8.77 6.79
C ILE A 106 2.39 7.41 6.13
N PHE A 107 2.19 7.39 4.81
CA PHE A 107 1.96 6.13 4.06
C PHE A 107 3.21 5.21 4.02
N LEU A 108 4.38 5.69 4.42
CA LEU A 108 5.55 4.83 4.61
C LEU A 108 5.42 3.90 5.83
N VAL A 109 4.56 4.26 6.81
CA VAL A 109 4.26 3.41 7.97
C VAL A 109 3.60 2.08 7.55
N PRO A 110 2.50 2.06 6.78
CA PRO A 110 1.97 0.80 6.24
C PRO A 110 2.97 0.04 5.36
N CYS A 111 3.87 0.71 4.62
CA CYS A 111 4.92 0.02 3.87
C CYS A 111 5.92 -0.70 4.80
N ALA A 112 6.33 -0.05 5.89
CA ALA A 112 7.18 -0.67 6.91
C ALA A 112 6.47 -1.84 7.61
N LEU A 113 5.18 -1.70 7.92
CA LEU A 113 4.36 -2.78 8.50
C LEU A 113 4.31 -4.00 7.56
N ILE A 114 4.14 -3.80 6.26
CA ILE A 114 4.19 -4.86 5.24
C ILE A 114 5.57 -5.52 5.26
N GLY A 115 6.65 -4.74 5.29
CA GLY A 115 8.03 -5.26 5.41
C GLY A 115 8.25 -6.11 6.65
N ALA A 116 7.65 -5.73 7.78
CA ALA A 116 7.77 -6.47 9.03
C ALA A 116 6.94 -7.78 9.06
N ALA A 117 5.78 -7.82 8.37
CA ALA A 117 4.76 -8.82 8.63
C ALA A 117 4.46 -9.77 7.44
N LEU A 118 4.78 -9.40 6.20
CA LEU A 118 4.48 -10.22 5.00
C LEU A 118 5.61 -11.18 4.60
N PHE A 119 6.71 -11.22 5.35
CA PHE A 119 7.85 -12.08 5.05
C PHE A 119 7.98 -13.20 6.08
N ARG A 120 8.28 -14.40 5.57
CA ARG A 120 8.49 -15.59 6.41
C ARG A 120 9.78 -15.44 7.22
N PRO A 121 9.96 -16.23 8.30
CA PRO A 121 11.21 -16.21 9.07
C PRO A 121 12.47 -16.39 8.22
N SER A 122 12.42 -17.25 7.19
CA SER A 122 13.51 -17.47 6.23
C SER A 122 13.78 -16.29 5.29
N GLU A 123 12.81 -15.36 5.15
CA GLU A 123 12.86 -14.19 4.28
C GLU A 123 13.03 -12.88 5.08
N ARG A 124 13.25 -12.99 6.40
CA ARG A 124 13.25 -11.86 7.34
C ARG A 124 14.23 -10.75 6.96
N ALA A 125 15.37 -11.10 6.39
CA ALA A 125 16.36 -10.14 5.92
C ALA A 125 15.78 -9.21 4.84
N ILE A 126 15.00 -9.75 3.91
CA ILE A 126 14.33 -8.97 2.85
C ILE A 126 13.29 -8.03 3.48
N GLY A 127 12.49 -8.52 4.42
CA GLY A 127 11.53 -7.70 5.14
C GLY A 127 12.18 -6.54 5.89
N LEU A 128 13.30 -6.78 6.57
CA LEU A 128 14.08 -5.75 7.27
C LEU A 128 14.65 -4.71 6.30
N VAL A 129 15.08 -5.12 5.11
CA VAL A 129 15.53 -4.19 4.06
C VAL A 129 14.36 -3.30 3.62
N VAL A 130 13.16 -3.83 3.44
CA VAL A 130 11.96 -3.04 3.12
C VAL A 130 11.65 -2.02 4.22
N VAL A 131 11.72 -2.43 5.50
CA VAL A 131 11.55 -1.52 6.64
C VAL A 131 12.60 -0.41 6.61
N ALA A 132 13.88 -0.76 6.39
CA ALA A 132 14.97 0.21 6.32
C ALA A 132 14.79 1.21 5.15
N ILE A 133 14.36 0.73 3.97
CA ILE A 133 14.06 1.59 2.81
C ILE A 133 12.87 2.51 3.12
N SER A 134 11.82 2.02 3.80
CA SER A 134 10.68 2.83 4.22
C SER A 134 11.12 3.96 5.17
N ALA A 135 11.97 3.64 6.16
CA ALA A 135 12.52 4.63 7.08
C ALA A 135 13.44 5.65 6.36
N ALA A 136 14.31 5.18 5.46
CA ALA A 136 15.16 6.07 4.66
C ALA A 136 14.31 7.00 3.78
N ALA A 137 13.25 6.49 3.15
CA ALA A 137 12.33 7.26 2.33
C ALA A 137 11.59 8.34 3.13
N TYR A 138 11.39 8.16 4.42
CA TYR A 138 10.82 9.17 5.30
C TYR A 138 11.79 10.36 5.54
N PHE A 139 13.08 10.08 5.75
CA PHE A 139 14.04 11.10 6.13
C PHE A 139 14.72 11.80 4.94
N ILE A 140 14.92 11.10 3.81
CA ILE A 140 15.67 11.62 2.67
C ILE A 140 14.93 12.75 1.94
N PRO A 141 13.64 12.62 1.58
CA PRO A 141 12.92 13.62 0.80
C PRO A 141 12.89 15.01 1.45
N THR A 142 12.79 15.07 2.78
CA THR A 142 12.73 16.33 3.53
C THR A 142 13.92 17.23 3.29
N ARG A 143 15.06 16.67 2.86
CA ARG A 143 16.32 17.41 2.64
C ARG A 143 16.58 17.76 1.18
N PHE A 144 15.98 17.03 0.22
CA PHE A 144 16.41 17.09 -1.18
C PHE A 144 15.31 17.53 -2.15
N PHE A 145 14.03 17.48 -1.78
CA PHE A 145 12.95 17.69 -2.74
C PHE A 145 12.58 19.16 -3.00
N GLY A 146 13.06 20.10 -2.19
CA GLY A 146 12.74 21.53 -2.35
C GLY A 146 11.23 21.79 -2.23
N GLN A 147 10.74 22.76 -3.01
CA GLN A 147 9.33 23.15 -2.99
C GLN A 147 8.40 22.06 -3.60
N PRO A 148 7.16 21.93 -3.12
CA PRO A 148 6.12 21.09 -3.73
C PRO A 148 5.77 21.57 -5.14
N LEU A 149 4.96 20.81 -5.87
CA LEU A 149 4.56 21.12 -7.25
C LEU A 149 3.39 22.11 -7.34
N ALA A 150 2.78 22.47 -6.21
CA ALA A 150 1.79 23.55 -6.09
C ALA A 150 1.98 24.25 -4.75
N ASP A 151 1.49 25.49 -4.68
CA ASP A 151 1.56 26.27 -3.45
C ASP A 151 0.41 25.89 -2.51
N TYR A 152 0.74 25.28 -1.40
CA TYR A 152 -0.21 24.89 -0.36
C TYR A 152 -0.10 25.82 0.85
N THR A 153 -1.22 26.39 1.27
CA THR A 153 -1.31 27.18 2.50
C THR A 153 -1.22 26.30 3.75
N ALA A 154 -1.04 26.92 4.91
CA ALA A 154 -1.06 26.20 6.19
C ALA A 154 -2.41 25.47 6.42
N ALA A 155 -3.52 26.04 5.97
CA ALA A 155 -4.85 25.42 6.05
C ALA A 155 -4.95 24.21 5.12
N ASP A 156 -4.46 24.30 3.88
CA ASP A 156 -4.39 23.16 2.94
C ASP A 156 -3.58 22.01 3.53
N ASN A 157 -2.40 22.31 4.06
CA ASN A 157 -1.53 21.33 4.70
C ASN A 157 -2.23 20.64 5.88
N SER A 158 -2.94 21.38 6.73
CA SER A 158 -3.72 20.80 7.84
C SER A 158 -4.82 19.87 7.35
N GLY A 159 -5.52 20.24 6.28
CA GLY A 159 -6.54 19.39 5.64
C GLY A 159 -5.92 18.10 5.08
N MET A 160 -4.78 18.22 4.37
CA MET A 160 -4.06 17.07 3.82
C MET A 160 -3.51 16.14 4.90
N VAL A 161 -2.93 16.67 5.98
CA VAL A 161 -2.46 15.86 7.13
C VAL A 161 -3.60 15.04 7.70
N SER A 162 -4.77 15.64 7.94
CA SER A 162 -5.93 14.95 8.46
C SER A 162 -6.41 13.85 7.51
N LEU A 163 -6.52 14.13 6.23
CA LEU A 163 -6.88 13.16 5.19
C LEU A 163 -5.90 11.99 5.14
N ASN A 164 -4.60 12.28 5.07
CA ASN A 164 -3.55 11.27 4.96
C ASN A 164 -3.45 10.42 6.23
N ALA A 165 -3.59 11.02 7.42
CA ALA A 165 -3.57 10.30 8.68
C ALA A 165 -4.72 9.28 8.78
N VAL A 166 -5.96 9.72 8.47
CA VAL A 166 -7.13 8.82 8.46
C VAL A 166 -6.98 7.72 7.43
N SER A 167 -6.52 8.06 6.23
CA SER A 167 -6.32 7.09 5.15
C SER A 167 -5.24 6.06 5.49
N ALA A 168 -4.10 6.49 6.03
CA ALA A 168 -3.01 5.60 6.44
C ALA A 168 -3.44 4.71 7.62
N ALA A 169 -4.15 5.25 8.61
CA ALA A 169 -4.68 4.47 9.74
C ALA A 169 -5.66 3.40 9.24
N THR A 170 -6.58 3.75 8.34
CA THR A 170 -7.51 2.80 7.72
C THR A 170 -6.76 1.69 6.99
N LEU A 171 -5.72 2.03 6.22
CA LEU A 171 -4.90 1.05 5.52
C LEU A 171 -4.14 0.14 6.50
N VAL A 172 -3.59 0.66 7.60
CA VAL A 172 -2.93 -0.13 8.64
C VAL A 172 -3.90 -1.13 9.27
N VAL A 173 -5.11 -0.70 9.62
CA VAL A 173 -6.16 -1.59 10.16
C VAL A 173 -6.51 -2.68 9.15
N PHE A 174 -6.71 -2.32 7.88
CA PHE A 174 -7.00 -3.28 6.82
C PHE A 174 -5.88 -4.33 6.65
N ILE A 175 -4.61 -3.88 6.62
CA ILE A 175 -3.44 -4.78 6.58
C ILE A 175 -3.46 -5.71 7.80
N GLY A 176 -3.68 -5.18 8.99
CA GLY A 176 -3.73 -5.97 10.22
C GLY A 176 -4.80 -7.07 10.18
N LEU A 177 -5.99 -6.76 9.67
CA LEU A 177 -7.08 -7.74 9.49
C LEU A 177 -6.71 -8.84 8.50
N LEU A 178 -6.11 -8.50 7.36
CA LEU A 178 -5.67 -9.49 6.37
C LEU A 178 -4.56 -10.40 6.94
N LEU A 179 -3.60 -9.82 7.66
CA LEU A 179 -2.51 -10.58 8.28
C LEU A 179 -3.03 -11.52 9.37
N SER A 180 -3.96 -11.07 10.21
CA SER A 180 -4.62 -11.91 11.20
C SER A 180 -5.33 -13.09 10.55
N GLY A 181 -6.04 -12.84 9.44
CA GLY A 181 -6.68 -13.89 8.63
C GLY A 181 -5.67 -14.88 8.04
N ALA A 182 -4.54 -14.38 7.52
CA ALA A 182 -3.48 -15.22 6.95
C ALA A 182 -2.82 -16.13 8.02
N VAL A 183 -2.57 -15.61 9.22
CA VAL A 183 -2.05 -16.40 10.35
C VAL A 183 -3.03 -17.48 10.74
N ALA A 184 -4.31 -17.16 10.93
CA ALA A 184 -5.34 -18.12 11.26
C ALA A 184 -5.52 -19.22 10.19
N ALA A 185 -5.40 -18.86 8.90
CA ALA A 185 -5.43 -19.83 7.80
C ALA A 185 -4.22 -20.77 7.83
N SER A 186 -3.03 -20.24 8.12
CA SER A 186 -1.80 -21.03 8.22
C SER A 186 -1.86 -22.03 9.39
N GLN A 187 -2.38 -21.61 10.53
CA GLN A 187 -2.55 -22.47 11.71
C GLN A 187 -3.51 -23.62 11.42
N ARG A 188 -4.69 -23.35 10.82
CA ARG A 188 -5.66 -24.39 10.44
C ARG A 188 -5.05 -25.43 9.51
N ARG A 189 -4.21 -25.03 8.55
CA ARG A 189 -3.53 -25.99 7.66
C ARG A 189 -2.52 -26.85 8.39
N ALA A 190 -1.78 -26.29 9.36
CA ALA A 190 -0.85 -27.02 10.18
C ALA A 190 -1.56 -28.08 11.05
N ASP A 191 -2.71 -27.75 11.63
CA ASP A 191 -3.51 -28.66 12.46
C ASP A 191 -4.15 -29.81 11.66
N GLN A 192 -4.43 -29.57 10.38
CA GLN A 192 -5.02 -30.56 9.46
C GLN A 192 -3.97 -31.45 8.79
N ALA A 193 -2.69 -31.13 8.90
CA ALA A 193 -1.62 -31.96 8.34
C ALA A 193 -1.54 -33.29 9.10
N PRO A 194 -1.54 -34.47 8.42
CA PRO A 194 -1.42 -35.76 9.11
C PRO A 194 -0.13 -35.81 9.91
N ARG A 195 -0.23 -36.07 11.21
CA ARG A 195 0.94 -36.31 12.06
C ARG A 195 1.68 -37.53 11.50
N LYS A 196 2.83 -37.32 10.87
CA LYS A 196 3.72 -38.44 10.51
C LYS A 196 4.11 -39.13 11.82
N LYS A 197 3.61 -40.37 11.99
CA LYS A 197 4.03 -41.27 13.05
C LYS A 197 5.46 -41.79 12.74
#